data_72dcadca8d03984e246cedd1edad5d60
#
_entry.id   72dcadca8d03984e246cedd1edad5d60
#
_cell.length_a   1.000
_cell.length_b   1.000
_cell.length_c   1.000
_cell.angle_alpha   90.00
_cell.angle_beta   90.00
_cell.angle_gamma   90.00
#
_symmetry.space_group_name_H-M   'P 1'
#
loop_
_entity.id
_entity.type
_entity.pdbx_description
1 polymer ?
#
loop_
_entity_poly.entity_id
_entity_poly.type
_entity_poly.pdbx_seq_one_letter_code
_entity_poly.pdbx_strand_id
1 'polypeptide(L)' 'MKIEFEKSRQAINFAALDIGTMFRDPETESIYMKTERFDNEWDVVNSVDLFSGQLSYFSNDAKINPVEATLYIKE' A
#
# COMPACT_ATOMS: atom_id res chain seq x y z
N MET A 1 -11.91 7.95 -10.84
CA MET A 1 -10.51 7.51 -10.69
C MET A 1 -10.37 6.08 -11.16
N LYS A 2 -9.35 5.82 -11.91
CA LYS A 2 -9.06 4.49 -12.42
C LYS A 2 -7.61 4.14 -12.10
N ILE A 3 -7.37 2.90 -11.65
CA ILE A 3 -6.05 2.41 -11.35
C ILE A 3 -5.72 1.29 -12.32
N GLU A 4 -4.62 1.44 -13.05
CA GLU A 4 -4.11 0.39 -13.93
C GLU A 4 -2.84 -0.19 -13.32
N PHE A 5 -2.71 -1.51 -13.37
CA PHE A 5 -1.60 -2.22 -12.77
C PHE A 5 -0.70 -2.81 -13.84
N GLU A 6 0.59 -2.60 -13.66
CA GLU A 6 1.61 -3.29 -14.42
C GLU A 6 2.04 -4.54 -13.65
N LYS A 7 3.04 -5.23 -14.17
CA LYS A 7 3.52 -6.47 -13.59
C LYS A 7 4.01 -6.27 -12.15
N SER A 8 3.56 -7.13 -11.25
CA SER A 8 4.02 -7.13 -9.86
C SER A 8 5.49 -7.51 -9.78
N ARG A 9 6.22 -6.87 -8.86
CA ARG A 9 7.61 -7.18 -8.58
C ARG A 9 7.72 -8.23 -7.48
N GLN A 10 8.92 -8.74 -7.28
CA GLN A 10 9.21 -9.68 -6.21
C GLN A 10 8.90 -9.07 -4.84
N ALA A 11 8.48 -9.92 -3.91
CA ALA A 11 8.15 -9.47 -2.55
C ALA A 11 9.36 -8.85 -1.84
N ILE A 12 9.12 -7.77 -1.12
CA ILE A 12 10.11 -7.11 -0.29
C ILE A 12 9.52 -6.83 1.09
N ASN A 13 10.36 -6.42 2.02
CA ASN A 13 9.88 -5.98 3.33
C ASN A 13 9.18 -4.64 3.21
N PHE A 14 8.12 -4.46 3.96
CA PHE A 14 7.38 -3.20 3.97
C PHE A 14 8.29 -2.00 4.30
N ALA A 15 9.24 -2.20 5.21
CA ALA A 15 10.18 -1.14 5.60
C ALA A 15 11.03 -0.64 4.43
N ALA A 16 11.28 -1.48 3.42
CA ALA A 16 12.08 -1.11 2.26
C ALA A 16 11.29 -0.30 1.24
N LEU A 17 9.98 -0.20 1.39
CA LEU A 17 9.13 0.51 0.46
C LEU A 17 9.10 2.00 0.81
N ASP A 18 9.17 2.86 -0.20
CA ASP A 18 9.08 4.30 0.00
C ASP A 18 7.64 4.75 0.24
N ILE A 19 7.48 5.78 1.06
CA ILE A 19 6.18 6.42 1.28
C ILE A 19 5.65 6.94 -0.07
N GLY A 20 4.36 6.72 -0.30
CA GLY A 20 3.70 7.10 -1.55
C GLY A 20 3.75 6.02 -2.63
N THR A 21 4.39 4.89 -2.36
CA THR A 21 4.47 3.78 -3.30
C THR A 21 3.31 2.81 -3.09
N MET A 22 2.78 2.29 -4.18
CA MET A 22 1.71 1.30 -4.14
C MET A 22 2.26 -0.11 -4.02
N PHE A 23 1.52 -0.95 -3.32
CA PHE A 23 1.92 -2.34 -3.13
C PHE A 23 0.69 -3.23 -2.98
N ARG A 24 0.90 -4.53 -3.19
CA ARG A 24 -0.14 -5.54 -2.98
C ARG A 24 0.18 -6.35 -1.74
N ASP A 25 -0.82 -6.56 -0.90
CA ASP A 25 -0.73 -7.51 0.19
C ASP A 25 -0.97 -8.92 -0.40
N PRO A 26 0.02 -9.83 -0.35
CA PRO A 26 -0.15 -11.15 -0.95
C PRO A 26 -1.22 -12.01 -0.27
N GLU A 27 -1.56 -11.71 0.97
CA GLU A 27 -2.59 -12.47 1.68
C GLU A 27 -4.00 -12.11 1.23
N THR A 28 -4.28 -10.83 1.12
CA THR A 28 -5.63 -10.33 0.78
C THR A 28 -5.77 -9.97 -0.69
N GLU A 29 -4.65 -9.81 -1.38
CA GLU A 29 -4.56 -9.33 -2.76
C GLU A 29 -5.06 -7.89 -2.94
N SER A 30 -5.31 -7.20 -1.85
CA SER A 30 -5.71 -5.78 -1.89
C SER A 30 -4.52 -4.89 -2.21
N ILE A 31 -4.81 -3.75 -2.81
CA ILE A 31 -3.79 -2.78 -3.20
C ILE A 31 -3.83 -1.61 -2.21
N TYR A 32 -2.65 -1.27 -1.73
CA TYR A 32 -2.47 -0.22 -0.73
C TYR A 32 -1.45 0.80 -1.22
N MET A 33 -1.46 1.97 -0.59
CA MET A 33 -0.38 2.94 -0.71
C MET A 33 0.26 3.12 0.65
N LYS A 34 1.59 3.09 0.71
CA LYS A 34 2.31 3.35 1.95
C LYS A 34 2.22 4.84 2.28
N THR A 35 1.83 5.15 3.51
CA THR A 35 1.74 6.52 4.04
C THR A 35 2.75 6.71 5.16
N GLU A 36 2.87 7.93 5.65
CA GLU A 36 3.59 8.17 6.87
C GLU A 36 2.94 7.41 8.02
N ARG A 37 3.75 6.98 8.96
CA ARG A 37 3.25 6.32 10.16
C ARG A 37 2.55 7.35 11.03
N PHE A 38 1.33 7.03 11.42
CA PHE A 38 0.56 7.84 12.35
C PHE A 38 0.23 7.01 13.57
N ASP A 39 0.73 7.46 14.73
CA ASP A 39 0.51 6.80 16.01
C ASP A 39 -0.45 7.65 16.83
N ASN A 40 -1.50 7.03 17.35
CA ASN A 40 -2.35 7.68 18.32
C ASN A 40 -2.58 6.72 19.48
N GLU A 41 -3.38 7.17 20.43
CA GLU A 41 -3.64 6.45 21.66
C GLU A 41 -4.27 5.06 21.45
N TRP A 42 -4.99 4.92 20.33
CA TRP A 42 -5.82 3.74 20.05
C TRP A 42 -5.32 2.89 18.90
N ASP A 43 -4.55 3.49 18.00
CA ASP A 43 -4.24 2.82 16.75
C ASP A 43 -2.95 3.34 16.12
N VAL A 44 -2.35 2.50 15.29
CA VAL A 44 -1.19 2.84 14.49
C VAL A 44 -1.54 2.49 13.05
N VAL A 45 -1.32 3.44 12.13
CA VAL A 45 -1.57 3.20 10.71
C VAL A 45 -0.38 3.69 9.89
N ASN A 46 -0.12 3.04 8.76
CA ASN A 46 0.97 3.42 7.86
C ASN A 46 0.65 3.10 6.39
N SER A 47 -0.59 2.81 6.10
CA SER A 47 -1.03 2.51 4.73
C SER A 47 -2.50 2.80 4.57
N VAL A 48 -2.93 2.90 3.31
CA VAL A 48 -4.34 3.10 2.97
C VAL A 48 -4.72 2.14 1.84
N ASP A 49 -5.86 1.46 2.02
CA ASP A 49 -6.44 0.64 0.97
C ASP A 49 -6.99 1.57 -0.12
N LEU A 50 -6.49 1.41 -1.35
CA LEU A 50 -6.84 2.33 -2.44
C LEU A 50 -8.27 2.17 -2.93
N PHE A 51 -8.91 1.06 -2.64
CA PHE A 51 -10.28 0.83 -3.10
C PHE A 51 -11.33 1.22 -2.05
N SER A 52 -11.01 1.00 -0.78
CA SER A 52 -11.95 1.31 0.30
C SER A 52 -11.65 2.62 1.02
N GLY A 53 -10.42 3.09 0.93
CA GLY A 53 -9.95 4.24 1.71
C GLY A 53 -9.65 3.92 3.16
N GLN A 54 -9.75 2.65 3.55
CA GLN A 54 -9.52 2.25 4.92
C GLN A 54 -8.03 2.29 5.27
N LEU A 55 -7.72 2.84 6.43
CA LEU A 55 -6.35 2.89 6.94
C LEU A 55 -5.96 1.54 7.54
N SER A 56 -4.70 1.18 7.37
CA SER A 56 -4.19 -0.12 7.82
C SER A 56 -2.78 0.01 8.36
N TYR A 57 -2.31 -1.04 8.99
CA TYR A 57 -0.95 -1.13 9.51
C TYR A 57 -0.25 -2.37 9.00
N PHE A 58 1.01 -2.19 8.56
CA PHE A 58 1.91 -3.28 8.19
C PHE A 58 3.17 -3.17 9.03
N SER A 59 3.65 -4.29 9.55
CA SER A 59 4.91 -4.32 10.28
C SER A 59 6.08 -4.13 9.32
N ASN A 60 7.22 -3.68 9.84
CA ASN A 60 8.39 -3.41 9.02
C ASN A 60 8.89 -4.63 8.25
N ASP A 61 8.71 -5.81 8.80
CA ASP A 61 9.15 -7.07 8.19
C ASP A 61 8.05 -7.79 7.41
N ALA A 62 6.88 -7.19 7.29
CA ALA A 62 5.81 -7.76 6.48
C ALA A 62 6.24 -7.83 5.02
N LYS A 63 6.02 -8.98 4.40
CA LYS A 63 6.34 -9.17 2.98
C LYS A 63 5.19 -8.65 2.14
N ILE A 64 5.51 -7.74 1.24
CA ILE A 64 4.53 -7.15 0.33
C ILE A 64 5.10 -7.14 -1.09
N ASN A 65 4.24 -7.03 -2.06
CA ASN A 65 4.64 -6.98 -3.47
C ASN A 65 4.50 -5.56 -3.98
N PRO A 66 5.61 -4.85 -4.25
CA PRO A 66 5.50 -3.53 -4.88
C PRO A 66 4.84 -3.68 -6.24
N VAL A 67 3.97 -2.75 -6.58
CA VAL A 67 3.32 -2.75 -7.88
C VAL A 67 3.53 -1.41 -8.55
N GLU A 68 3.73 -1.44 -9.86
CA GLU A 68 3.70 -0.24 -10.66
C GLU A 68 2.26 -0.05 -11.11
N ALA A 69 1.74 1.15 -10.87
CA ALA A 69 0.37 1.46 -11.22
C ALA A 69 0.29 2.89 -11.70
N THR A 70 -0.64 3.13 -12.58
CA THR A 70 -0.94 4.48 -13.04
C THR A 70 -2.33 4.86 -12.56
N LEU A 71 -2.41 6.01 -11.93
CA LEU A 71 -3.66 6.53 -11.42
C LEU A 71 -4.23 7.52 -12.43
N TYR A 72 -5.43 7.23 -12.92
CA TYR A 72 -6.13 8.13 -13.84
C TYR A 72 -7.27 8.81 -13.11
N ILE A 73 -7.30 10.14 -13.21
CA ILE A 73 -8.38 10.93 -12.64
C ILE A 73 -9.25 11.41 -13.79
N LYS A 74 -10.52 10.99 -13.77
CA LYS A 74 -11.47 11.41 -14.77
C LYS A 74 -12.19 12.65 -14.27
N GLU A 75 -12.05 13.72 -14.99
CA GLU A 75 -12.71 14.99 -14.71
C GLU A 75 -14.05 15.10 -15.43
#